data_4c84c0690fccf477f77a6d2a53dcfe55
#
_entry.id   4c84c0690fccf477f77a6d2a53dcfe55
#
_cell.length_a   1.000
_cell.length_b   1.000
_cell.length_c   1.000
_cell.angle_alpha   90.00
_cell.angle_beta   90.00
_cell.angle_gamma   90.00
#
_symmetry.space_group_name_H-M   'P 1'
#
loop_
_entity.id
_entity.type
_entity.pdbx_description
1 polymer ?
#
loop_
_entity_poly.entity_id
_entity_poly.type
_entity_poly.pdbx_seq_one_letter_code
_entity_poly.pdbx_strand_id
1 'polypeptide(L)'
;GTVTIAKAQEGDAPVQPKDAKYGDLIAQIYIPRFGSQWHRNIVEGTTLEQLNRHGLGHYDTTQMPGQVGNFAVAGHRNGYGQPLGDVDKLQEGEPIIVRTKDYWYVYHYTRYEIVLPTDVHVIAPNPEDSTANPTKRMITLTTCEPKYSTPTHRWISYGELAYWAKVSDGVPKELATTDSSGAVMFSTT
;
A
#
# COMPACT_ATOMS: atom_id res chain seq x y z
N GLY A 1 -1.24 -23.96 4.19
CA GLY A 1 -0.64 -24.61 5.36
C GLY A 1 -0.56 -23.70 6.57
N THR A 2 -0.10 -24.23 7.67
CA THR A 2 0.13 -23.43 8.88
C THR A 2 1.28 -22.46 8.69
N VAL A 3 1.16 -21.29 9.31
CA VAL A 3 2.18 -20.24 9.29
C VAL A 3 2.47 -19.76 10.71
N THR A 4 3.57 -19.05 10.87
CA THR A 4 3.94 -18.41 12.12
C THR A 4 3.64 -16.93 12.02
N ILE A 5 3.22 -16.31 13.12
CA ILE A 5 3.07 -14.86 13.19
C ILE A 5 4.47 -14.24 13.28
N ALA A 6 4.79 -13.37 12.33
CA ALA A 6 6.06 -12.67 12.33
C ALA A 6 6.15 -11.71 13.50
N LYS A 7 7.32 -11.63 14.12
CA LYS A 7 7.57 -10.68 15.22
C LYS A 7 7.52 -9.25 14.68
N ALA A 8 6.68 -8.43 15.29
CA ALA A 8 6.62 -7.00 14.96
C ALA A 8 7.91 -6.31 15.39
N GLN A 9 8.51 -5.56 14.47
CA GLN A 9 9.71 -4.78 14.71
C GLN A 9 9.34 -3.29 14.68
N GLU A 10 9.89 -2.53 15.58
CA GLU A 10 9.73 -1.08 15.61
C GLU A 10 11.05 -0.41 15.25
N GLY A 11 11.03 0.92 15.15
CA GLY A 11 12.22 1.70 14.79
C GLY A 11 12.51 1.67 13.30
N ASP A 12 13.78 1.85 12.96
CA ASP A 12 14.21 2.00 11.58
C ASP A 12 13.96 0.74 10.76
N ALA A 13 13.06 0.84 9.79
CA ALA A 13 12.75 -0.25 8.87
C ALA A 13 13.87 -0.39 7.83
N PRO A 14 14.28 -1.63 7.50
CA PRO A 14 15.12 -1.86 6.33
C PRO A 14 14.38 -1.44 5.06
N VAL A 15 15.10 -0.83 4.11
CA VAL A 15 14.53 -0.33 2.87
C VAL A 15 15.27 -0.99 1.70
N GLN A 16 14.49 -1.54 0.76
CA GLN A 16 15.10 -2.12 -0.43
C GLN A 16 15.70 -1.03 -1.33
N PRO A 17 16.75 -1.34 -2.12
CA PRO A 17 17.33 -0.38 -3.03
C PRO A 17 16.30 0.15 -4.04
N LYS A 18 16.38 1.42 -4.38
CA LYS A 18 15.54 2.05 -5.40
C LYS A 18 16.22 1.90 -6.76
N ASP A 19 16.22 0.69 -7.28
CA ASP A 19 16.88 0.33 -8.55
C ASP A 19 15.92 -0.32 -9.55
N ALA A 20 14.62 -0.34 -9.26
CA ALA A 20 13.63 -0.92 -10.14
C ALA A 20 13.49 -0.11 -11.43
N LYS A 21 13.34 -0.83 -12.53
CA LYS A 21 13.07 -0.24 -13.85
C LYS A 21 11.57 -0.28 -14.11
N TYR A 22 11.10 0.56 -15.01
CA TYR A 22 9.71 0.55 -15.46
C TYR A 22 9.20 -0.87 -15.70
N GLY A 23 8.08 -1.21 -15.06
CA GLY A 23 7.43 -2.51 -15.18
C GLY A 23 7.93 -3.59 -14.23
N ASP A 24 9.03 -3.36 -13.52
CA ASP A 24 9.52 -4.35 -12.56
C ASP A 24 8.54 -4.52 -11.39
N LEU A 25 8.35 -5.76 -10.95
CA LEU A 25 7.62 -6.05 -9.72
C LEU A 25 8.47 -5.61 -8.53
N ILE A 26 7.94 -4.72 -7.71
CA ILE A 26 8.69 -4.20 -6.55
C ILE A 26 8.11 -4.66 -5.21
N ALA A 27 6.81 -4.95 -5.17
CA ALA A 27 6.15 -5.33 -3.93
C ALA A 27 4.79 -5.96 -4.23
N GLN A 28 4.17 -6.50 -3.18
CA GLN A 28 2.76 -6.88 -3.17
C GLN A 28 2.05 -6.12 -2.05
N ILE A 29 0.77 -5.84 -2.25
CA ILE A 29 -0.05 -5.12 -1.28
C ILE A 29 -1.25 -5.98 -0.87
N TYR A 30 -1.55 -5.95 0.42
CA TYR A 30 -2.66 -6.66 1.04
C TYR A 30 -3.45 -5.64 1.87
N ILE A 31 -4.75 -5.55 1.61
CA ILE A 31 -5.64 -4.66 2.37
C ILE A 31 -6.82 -5.50 2.84
N PRO A 32 -6.82 -5.96 4.11
CA PRO A 32 -7.90 -6.84 4.62
C PRO A 32 -9.31 -6.27 4.48
N ARG A 33 -9.47 -4.94 4.58
CA ARG A 33 -10.78 -4.30 4.35
C ARG A 33 -11.37 -4.63 2.98
N PHE A 34 -10.52 -4.82 1.97
CA PHE A 34 -10.96 -5.11 0.60
C PHE A 34 -11.31 -6.59 0.40
N GLY A 35 -10.97 -7.43 1.33
CA GLY A 35 -11.26 -8.86 1.31
C GLY A 35 -10.15 -9.67 1.97
N SER A 36 -10.51 -10.80 2.58
CA SER A 36 -9.55 -11.68 3.26
C SER A 36 -8.51 -12.29 2.32
N GLN A 37 -8.84 -12.38 1.04
CA GLN A 37 -7.98 -12.93 -0.02
C GLN A 37 -7.41 -11.84 -0.93
N TRP A 38 -7.75 -10.58 -0.68
CA TRP A 38 -7.40 -9.50 -1.59
C TRP A 38 -5.91 -9.17 -1.49
N HIS A 39 -5.25 -9.23 -2.64
CA HIS A 39 -3.87 -8.75 -2.79
C HIS A 39 -3.64 -8.35 -4.25
N ARG A 40 -2.65 -7.49 -4.47
CA ARG A 40 -2.26 -7.02 -5.79
C ARG A 40 -0.75 -6.85 -5.89
N ASN A 41 -0.23 -6.94 -7.10
CA ASN A 41 1.15 -6.59 -7.39
C ASN A 41 1.31 -5.07 -7.47
N ILE A 42 2.47 -4.58 -7.03
CA ILE A 42 2.91 -3.21 -7.24
C ILE A 42 4.11 -3.26 -8.18
N VAL A 43 3.98 -2.62 -9.33
CA VAL A 43 5.05 -2.54 -10.33
C VAL A 43 5.59 -1.12 -10.40
N GLU A 44 6.80 -0.94 -10.94
CA GLU A 44 7.38 0.39 -11.11
C GLU A 44 6.72 1.12 -12.28
N GLY A 45 6.29 2.36 -12.03
CA GLY A 45 5.69 3.22 -13.04
C GLY A 45 4.17 3.31 -12.95
N THR A 46 3.66 4.47 -13.33
CA THR A 46 2.23 4.82 -13.20
C THR A 46 1.57 5.17 -14.53
N THR A 47 2.14 4.71 -15.66
CA THR A 47 1.49 4.92 -16.95
C THR A 47 0.17 4.16 -17.01
N LEU A 48 -0.71 4.62 -17.88
CA LEU A 48 -2.01 3.97 -18.08
C LEU A 48 -1.83 2.50 -18.49
N GLU A 49 -0.81 2.21 -19.30
CA GLU A 49 -0.47 0.84 -19.68
C GLU A 49 -0.22 -0.06 -18.46
N GLN A 50 0.55 0.43 -17.47
CA GLN A 50 0.81 -0.31 -16.25
C GLN A 50 -0.46 -0.47 -15.40
N LEU A 51 -1.22 0.61 -15.23
CA LEU A 51 -2.41 0.58 -14.39
C LEU A 51 -3.52 -0.29 -14.98
N ASN A 52 -3.54 -0.44 -16.31
CA ASN A 52 -4.52 -1.30 -16.98
C ASN A 52 -4.24 -2.81 -16.78
N ARG A 53 -3.14 -3.17 -16.12
CA ARG A 53 -2.77 -4.57 -15.83
C ARG A 53 -3.33 -5.10 -14.52
N HIS A 54 -4.39 -4.46 -13.96
CA HIS A 54 -5.13 -4.90 -12.77
C HIS A 54 -4.36 -4.77 -11.45
N GLY A 55 -3.15 -4.18 -11.47
CA GLY A 55 -2.34 -3.96 -10.29
C GLY A 55 -2.22 -2.47 -9.95
N LEU A 56 -1.22 -2.19 -9.15
CA LEU A 56 -0.86 -0.85 -8.72
C LEU A 56 0.50 -0.47 -9.30
N GLY A 57 0.69 0.82 -9.55
CA GLY A 57 1.95 1.37 -10.02
C GLY A 57 2.58 2.27 -8.98
N HIS A 58 3.88 2.10 -8.76
CA HIS A 58 4.66 2.98 -7.90
C HIS A 58 5.08 4.23 -8.66
N TYR A 59 4.82 5.40 -8.07
CA TYR A 59 5.35 6.66 -8.58
C TYR A 59 6.87 6.66 -8.41
N ASP A 60 7.61 6.66 -9.50
CA ASP A 60 9.07 6.46 -9.50
C ASP A 60 9.84 7.59 -8.81
N THR A 61 9.22 8.75 -8.62
CA THR A 61 9.83 9.87 -7.90
C THR A 61 9.65 9.79 -6.39
N THR A 62 8.89 8.80 -5.89
CA THR A 62 8.55 8.69 -4.47
C THR A 62 9.42 7.64 -3.78
N GLN A 63 9.35 7.63 -2.45
CA GLN A 63 10.15 6.74 -1.62
C GLN A 63 9.70 5.28 -1.74
N MET A 64 10.51 4.38 -1.23
CA MET A 64 10.26 2.94 -1.21
C MET A 64 9.49 2.53 0.07
N PRO A 65 8.90 1.31 0.09
CA PRO A 65 8.20 0.84 1.29
C PRO A 65 9.07 0.93 2.54
N GLY A 66 8.49 1.42 3.63
CA GLY A 66 9.15 1.56 4.92
C GLY A 66 10.11 2.72 5.06
N GLN A 67 10.38 3.45 3.98
CA GLN A 67 11.31 4.58 3.97
C GLN A 67 10.67 5.81 4.63
N VAL A 68 11.47 6.61 5.32
CA VAL A 68 11.02 7.94 5.74
C VAL A 68 10.70 8.76 4.50
N GLY A 69 9.47 9.25 4.43
CA GLY A 69 8.91 9.88 3.25
C GLY A 69 7.57 9.26 2.90
N ASN A 70 7.30 9.13 1.60
CA ASN A 70 5.99 8.75 1.11
C ASN A 70 6.14 7.71 -0.01
N PHE A 71 5.76 6.49 0.27
CA PHE A 71 5.66 5.45 -0.74
C PHE A 71 4.30 5.59 -1.43
N ALA A 72 4.30 6.17 -2.63
CA ALA A 72 3.06 6.50 -3.33
C ALA A 72 2.79 5.55 -4.48
N VAL A 73 1.56 5.05 -4.55
CA VAL A 73 1.11 4.13 -5.59
C VAL A 73 -0.24 4.59 -6.15
N ALA A 74 -0.48 4.25 -7.41
CA ALA A 74 -1.71 4.56 -8.11
C ALA A 74 -2.41 3.27 -8.55
N GLY A 75 -3.73 3.30 -8.66
CA GLY A 75 -4.52 2.21 -9.20
C GLY A 75 -5.89 2.66 -9.65
N HIS A 76 -6.53 1.86 -10.49
CA HIS A 76 -7.88 2.13 -10.97
C HIS A 76 -8.92 1.96 -9.86
N ARG A 77 -9.91 2.84 -9.85
CA ARG A 77 -11.06 2.72 -8.96
C ARG A 77 -12.20 1.95 -9.61
N ASN A 78 -12.31 2.03 -10.93
CA ASN A 78 -13.35 1.38 -11.71
C ASN A 78 -12.73 0.76 -12.96
N GLY A 79 -13.11 -0.48 -13.29
CA GLY A 79 -12.53 -1.21 -14.40
C GLY A 79 -11.11 -1.73 -14.12
N TYR A 80 -10.59 -2.57 -15.02
CA TYR A 80 -9.26 -3.15 -14.95
C TYR A 80 -8.97 -3.82 -13.60
N GLY A 81 -9.95 -4.59 -13.08
CA GLY A 81 -9.84 -5.28 -11.80
C GLY A 81 -10.13 -4.40 -10.59
N GLN A 82 -10.32 -3.10 -10.76
CA GLN A 82 -10.71 -2.14 -9.71
C GLN A 82 -9.87 -2.29 -8.44
N PRO A 83 -8.53 -2.29 -8.51
CA PRO A 83 -7.73 -2.58 -7.31
C PRO A 83 -8.00 -1.61 -6.16
N LEU A 84 -8.34 -0.35 -6.45
CA LEU A 84 -8.68 0.65 -5.43
C LEU A 84 -10.17 1.02 -5.42
N GLY A 85 -11.03 0.07 -5.84
CA GLY A 85 -12.46 0.29 -5.92
C GLY A 85 -13.13 0.61 -4.60
N ASP A 86 -12.63 0.08 -3.51
CA ASP A 86 -13.25 0.15 -2.19
C ASP A 86 -12.53 1.08 -1.20
N VAL A 87 -11.71 2.02 -1.71
CA VAL A 87 -10.94 2.94 -0.83
C VAL A 87 -11.83 3.73 0.12
N ASP A 88 -13.08 4.01 -0.26
CA ASP A 88 -14.05 4.71 0.58
C ASP A 88 -14.48 3.89 1.81
N LYS A 89 -14.20 2.60 1.85
CA LYS A 89 -14.54 1.73 2.97
C LYS A 89 -13.48 1.70 4.06
N LEU A 90 -12.27 2.17 3.79
CA LEU A 90 -11.19 2.19 4.76
C LEU A 90 -11.51 3.08 5.94
N GLN A 91 -11.19 2.59 7.14
CA GLN A 91 -11.39 3.30 8.40
C GLN A 91 -10.07 3.48 9.13
N GLU A 92 -9.96 4.55 9.91
CA GLU A 92 -8.76 4.86 10.69
C GLU A 92 -8.27 3.66 11.50
N GLY A 93 -6.97 3.39 11.42
CA GLY A 93 -6.32 2.29 12.11
C GLY A 93 -6.30 0.97 11.34
N GLU A 94 -7.06 0.84 10.25
CA GLU A 94 -7.09 -0.41 9.49
C GLU A 94 -5.79 -0.63 8.72
N PRO A 95 -5.35 -1.90 8.58
CA PRO A 95 -4.05 -2.19 7.99
C PRO A 95 -4.03 -2.07 6.48
N ILE A 96 -2.94 -1.53 5.99
CA ILE A 96 -2.51 -1.56 4.59
C ILE A 96 -1.12 -2.17 4.63
N ILE A 97 -0.94 -3.35 4.04
CA ILE A 97 0.25 -4.16 4.25
C ILE A 97 0.99 -4.33 2.92
N VAL A 98 2.27 -4.00 2.93
CA VAL A 98 3.14 -4.14 1.76
C VAL A 98 4.20 -5.19 2.06
N ARG A 99 4.37 -6.12 1.12
CA ARG A 99 5.41 -7.14 1.17
C ARG A 99 6.44 -6.90 0.09
N THR A 100 7.70 -6.81 0.49
CA THR A 100 8.85 -6.90 -0.43
C THR A 100 9.45 -8.30 -0.34
N LYS A 101 10.59 -8.54 -0.99
CA LYS A 101 11.21 -9.88 -0.97
C LYS A 101 11.46 -10.40 0.45
N ASP A 102 11.97 -9.53 1.33
CA ASP A 102 12.46 -9.94 2.65
C ASP A 102 11.67 -9.37 3.82
N TYR A 103 10.83 -8.37 3.59
CA TYR A 103 10.18 -7.63 4.66
C TYR A 103 8.71 -7.38 4.42
N TRP A 104 7.96 -7.35 5.52
CA TRP A 104 6.60 -6.85 5.60
C TRP A 104 6.62 -5.43 6.16
N TYR A 105 5.79 -4.55 5.61
CA TYR A 105 5.58 -3.19 6.11
C TYR A 105 4.09 -3.02 6.36
N VAL A 106 3.73 -2.86 7.63
CA VAL A 106 2.34 -2.75 8.04
C VAL A 106 2.03 -1.30 8.36
N TYR A 107 1.29 -0.67 7.46
CA TYR A 107 0.81 0.69 7.65
C TYR A 107 -0.59 0.65 8.23
N HIS A 108 -0.95 1.69 9.00
CA HIS A 108 -2.32 1.93 9.43
C HIS A 108 -2.89 3.11 8.67
N TYR A 109 -4.08 2.93 8.09
CA TYR A 109 -4.82 3.98 7.40
C TYR A 109 -5.10 5.12 8.37
N THR A 110 -4.87 6.37 7.94
CA THR A 110 -5.09 7.56 8.77
C THR A 110 -6.27 8.39 8.28
N ARG A 111 -6.31 8.73 7.01
CA ARG A 111 -7.34 9.62 6.45
C ARG A 111 -7.36 9.56 4.93
N TYR A 112 -8.38 10.17 4.36
CA TYR A 112 -8.43 10.41 2.91
C TYR A 112 -8.53 11.91 2.62
N GLU A 113 -8.31 12.24 1.36
CA GLU A 113 -8.40 13.59 0.83
C GLU A 113 -8.89 13.50 -0.61
N ILE A 114 -9.79 14.40 -1.00
CA ILE A 114 -10.23 14.51 -2.39
C ILE A 114 -9.60 15.76 -2.98
N VAL A 115 -8.84 15.59 -4.07
CA VAL A 115 -8.03 16.65 -4.66
C VAL A 115 -8.24 16.71 -6.16
N LEU A 116 -7.74 17.79 -6.77
CA LEU A 116 -7.69 17.90 -8.23
C LEU A 116 -6.56 17.03 -8.79
N PRO A 117 -6.68 16.55 -10.04
CA PRO A 117 -5.61 15.75 -10.65
C PRO A 117 -4.26 16.46 -10.72
N THR A 118 -4.25 17.78 -10.64
CA THR A 118 -3.03 18.61 -10.66
C THR A 118 -2.42 18.84 -9.29
N ASP A 119 -3.04 18.39 -8.22
CA ASP A 119 -2.56 18.57 -6.85
C ASP A 119 -1.46 17.55 -6.55
N VAL A 120 -0.21 17.94 -6.79
CA VAL A 120 0.95 17.04 -6.69
C VAL A 120 1.49 16.86 -5.28
N HIS A 121 1.03 17.65 -4.31
CA HIS A 121 1.47 17.53 -2.91
C HIS A 121 1.24 16.13 -2.35
N VAL A 122 0.24 15.41 -2.85
CA VAL A 122 -0.16 14.09 -2.34
C VAL A 122 0.94 13.02 -2.50
N ILE A 123 1.85 13.21 -3.46
CA ILE A 123 2.99 12.31 -3.65
C ILE A 123 4.32 12.91 -3.20
N ALA A 124 4.29 14.09 -2.57
CA ALA A 124 5.50 14.67 -1.99
C ALA A 124 6.02 13.80 -0.83
N PRO A 125 7.33 13.86 -0.52
CA PRO A 125 7.87 13.12 0.62
C PRO A 125 7.16 13.42 1.93
N ASN A 126 6.71 14.66 2.12
CA ASN A 126 5.84 15.06 3.22
C ASN A 126 4.56 15.66 2.61
N PRO A 127 3.50 14.86 2.44
CA PRO A 127 2.28 15.36 1.81
C PRO A 127 1.47 16.32 2.68
N GLU A 128 1.78 16.42 3.97
CA GLU A 128 1.14 17.37 4.87
C GLU A 128 1.75 18.77 4.76
N ASP A 129 3.02 18.85 4.37
CA ASP A 129 3.74 20.09 4.10
C ASP A 129 4.84 19.80 3.06
N SER A 130 4.54 20.05 1.79
CA SER A 130 5.47 19.72 0.69
C SER A 130 6.76 20.54 0.70
N THR A 131 6.85 21.58 1.54
CA THR A 131 8.06 22.38 1.71
C THR A 131 8.95 21.88 2.85
N ALA A 132 8.45 21.00 3.71
CA ALA A 132 9.18 20.45 4.86
C ALA A 132 9.79 19.09 4.52
N ASN A 133 10.88 18.76 5.23
CA ASN A 133 11.46 17.43 5.16
C ASN A 133 10.50 16.41 5.79
N PRO A 134 10.46 15.18 5.24
CA PRO A 134 9.64 14.13 5.82
C PRO A 134 10.20 13.67 7.17
N THR A 135 9.30 13.35 8.10
CA THR A 135 9.63 12.78 9.41
C THR A 135 8.90 11.45 9.65
N LYS A 136 7.92 11.14 8.82
CA LYS A 136 7.08 9.95 8.94
C LYS A 136 7.38 8.95 7.81
N ARG A 137 7.02 7.70 8.04
CA ARG A 137 7.08 6.64 7.03
C ARG A 137 5.66 6.39 6.55
N MET A 138 5.34 6.90 5.35
CA MET A 138 3.97 6.95 4.85
C MET A 138 3.77 6.12 3.61
N ILE A 139 2.52 5.69 3.41
CA ILE A 139 2.01 5.17 2.16
C ILE A 139 0.88 6.08 1.67
N THR A 140 0.83 6.30 0.36
CA THR A 140 -0.25 7.03 -0.30
C THR A 140 -0.80 6.19 -1.43
N LEU A 141 -2.14 6.04 -1.45
CA LEU A 141 -2.85 5.36 -2.53
C LEU A 141 -3.64 6.42 -3.30
N THR A 142 -3.41 6.54 -4.61
CA THR A 142 -4.12 7.52 -5.44
C THR A 142 -5.05 6.81 -6.41
N THR A 143 -6.29 7.28 -6.53
CA THR A 143 -7.26 6.75 -7.48
C THR A 143 -8.26 7.82 -7.91
N CYS A 144 -9.22 7.44 -8.73
CA CYS A 144 -10.19 8.39 -9.33
C CYS A 144 -11.35 8.67 -8.40
N GLU A 145 -11.98 9.84 -8.60
CA GLU A 145 -13.21 10.28 -7.94
C GLU A 145 -14.03 11.13 -8.95
N PRO A 146 -15.32 10.89 -9.13
CA PRO A 146 -16.13 9.81 -8.56
C PRO A 146 -15.88 8.45 -9.20
N LYS A 147 -16.33 7.38 -8.54
CA LYS A 147 -16.07 6.00 -8.95
C LYS A 147 -16.79 5.61 -10.26
N TYR A 148 -18.05 6.00 -10.40
CA TYR A 148 -18.94 5.50 -11.46
C TYR A 148 -19.31 6.51 -12.54
N SER A 149 -18.71 7.68 -12.52
CA SER A 149 -18.92 8.70 -13.57
C SER A 149 -17.57 9.22 -14.05
N THR A 150 -17.58 10.12 -15.04
CA THR A 150 -16.33 10.71 -15.54
C THR A 150 -15.53 11.32 -14.40
N PRO A 151 -14.30 10.85 -14.17
CA PRO A 151 -13.50 11.35 -13.05
C PRO A 151 -13.12 12.81 -13.24
N THR A 152 -13.36 13.62 -12.22
CA THR A 152 -12.98 15.03 -12.16
C THR A 152 -11.93 15.31 -11.10
N HIS A 153 -11.82 14.41 -10.12
CA HIS A 153 -10.95 14.52 -8.96
C HIS A 153 -10.15 13.26 -8.74
N ARG A 154 -9.33 13.26 -7.69
CA ARG A 154 -8.62 12.07 -7.22
C ARG A 154 -8.95 11.82 -5.76
N TRP A 155 -9.20 10.57 -5.43
CA TRP A 155 -9.33 10.10 -4.05
C TRP A 155 -7.96 9.64 -3.57
N ILE A 156 -7.49 10.21 -2.48
CA ILE A 156 -6.17 9.95 -1.92
C ILE A 156 -6.35 9.32 -0.55
N SER A 157 -5.73 8.17 -0.33
CA SER A 157 -5.75 7.47 0.96
C SER A 157 -4.34 7.48 1.54
N TYR A 158 -4.21 7.85 2.82
CA TYR A 158 -2.92 7.92 3.51
C TYR A 158 -2.84 6.91 4.63
N GLY A 159 -1.65 6.37 4.84
CA GLY A 159 -1.33 5.54 5.99
C GLY A 159 0.06 5.83 6.51
N GLU A 160 0.28 5.48 7.78
CA GLU A 160 1.57 5.60 8.44
C GLU A 160 2.06 4.24 8.90
N LEU A 161 3.38 4.01 8.82
CA LEU A 161 3.97 2.74 9.24
C LEU A 161 3.76 2.53 10.74
N ALA A 162 3.14 1.39 11.07
CA ALA A 162 2.97 0.96 12.45
C ALA A 162 4.11 0.06 12.89
N TYR A 163 4.52 -0.89 12.03
CA TYR A 163 5.64 -1.77 12.30
C TYR A 163 6.09 -2.44 11.00
N TRP A 164 7.27 -3.04 11.05
CA TRP A 164 7.77 -3.92 9.98
C TRP A 164 8.08 -5.30 10.56
N ALA A 165 8.26 -6.28 9.70
CA ALA A 165 8.60 -7.64 10.12
C ALA A 165 9.38 -8.35 9.03
N LYS A 166 10.10 -9.40 9.42
CA LYS A 166 10.84 -10.23 8.46
C LYS A 166 9.91 -11.28 7.85
N VAL A 167 9.95 -11.41 6.54
CA VAL A 167 9.21 -12.47 5.84
C VAL A 167 9.67 -13.85 6.36
N SER A 168 10.96 -14.00 6.68
CA SER A 168 11.50 -15.24 7.24
C SER A 168 10.92 -15.61 8.61
N ASP A 169 10.35 -14.66 9.34
CA ASP A 169 9.72 -14.88 10.65
C ASP A 169 8.25 -15.30 10.55
N GLY A 170 7.65 -15.21 9.36
CA GLY A 170 6.24 -15.57 9.16
C GLY A 170 5.43 -14.48 8.49
N VAL A 171 4.19 -14.28 8.94
CA VAL A 171 3.25 -13.31 8.37
C VAL A 171 2.76 -12.34 9.44
N PRO A 172 2.36 -11.11 9.05
CA PRO A 172 1.71 -10.19 9.97
C PRO A 172 0.44 -10.82 10.56
N LYS A 173 0.18 -10.56 11.83
CA LYS A 173 -1.03 -11.06 12.50
C LYS A 173 -2.31 -10.66 11.76
N GLU A 174 -2.31 -9.50 11.12
CA GLU A 174 -3.46 -8.97 10.37
C GLU A 174 -3.81 -9.80 9.14
N LEU A 175 -2.88 -10.63 8.66
CA LEU A 175 -3.07 -11.53 7.52
C LEU A 175 -3.22 -12.99 7.93
N ALA A 176 -3.34 -13.26 9.22
CA ALA A 176 -3.45 -14.61 9.73
C ALA A 176 -4.85 -14.87 10.27
N THR A 177 -5.30 -16.12 10.14
CA THR A 177 -6.53 -16.60 10.77
C THR A 177 -6.19 -17.81 11.62
N THR A 178 -6.98 -18.05 12.69
CA THR A 178 -6.84 -19.23 13.55
C THR A 178 -8.02 -20.14 13.30
N ASP A 179 -7.74 -21.40 12.95
CA ASP A 179 -8.78 -22.39 12.75
C ASP A 179 -9.31 -22.96 14.08
N SER A 180 -10.29 -23.87 14.01
CA SER A 180 -10.91 -24.46 15.20
C SER A 180 -9.95 -25.30 16.04
N SER A 181 -8.83 -25.74 15.48
CA SER A 181 -7.79 -26.50 16.22
C SER A 181 -6.74 -25.60 16.87
N GLY A 182 -6.81 -24.28 16.64
CA GLY A 182 -5.80 -23.32 17.08
C GLY A 182 -4.64 -23.14 16.12
N ALA A 183 -4.64 -23.81 14.96
CA ALA A 183 -3.60 -23.61 13.96
C ALA A 183 -3.74 -22.26 13.29
N VAL A 184 -2.60 -21.58 13.08
CA VAL A 184 -2.53 -20.27 12.44
C VAL A 184 -2.33 -20.45 10.94
N MET A 185 -3.19 -19.84 10.16
CA MET A 185 -3.23 -19.95 8.70
C MET A 185 -3.03 -18.59 8.05
N PHE A 186 -2.35 -18.56 6.91
CA PHE A 186 -2.25 -17.35 6.09
C PHE A 186 -3.57 -17.14 5.34
N SER A 187 -4.23 -16.03 5.60
CA SER A 187 -5.60 -15.81 5.10
C SER A 187 -5.69 -15.56 3.59
N THR A 188 -4.57 -15.28 2.91
CA THR A 188 -4.54 -14.96 1.48
C THR A 188 -3.93 -16.06 0.60
N THR A 189 -3.67 -17.24 1.13
CA THR A 189 -3.14 -18.38 0.35
C THR A 189 -4.18 -19.16 -0.44
#